data_a3d014d107058ca9d639d5c480f9f703
#
_entry.id   a3d014d107058ca9d639d5c480f9f703
#
_cell.length_a   1.000
_cell.length_b   1.000
_cell.length_c   1.000
_cell.angle_alpha   90.00
_cell.angle_beta   90.00
_cell.angle_gamma   90.00
#
_symmetry.space_group_name_H-M   'P 1'
#
loop_
_entity.id
_entity.type
_entity.pdbx_description
1 polymer ?
#
loop_
_entity_poly.entity_id
_entity_poly.type
_entity_poly.pdbx_seq_one_letter_code
_entity_poly.pdbx_strand_id
1 'polypeptide(L)'
;AKMNLFMKKIPVENLILRNADTLDEDWPIDPENACGPLSVDAVTANPPYSAHWDPELHTSDERFRQYGLAPSTKADLAFLLHCLYHIKPDGIVAIVLPHGVLSRSGAAEEEIRKNLIENNNIETIIGLPSNLFFATPISVIIMVLSKNRAKSDVLFIDASQAFQKNKAQNVLLESDVQRIYDAVIARRDIPHFARLLSKEQIVAEDYNLNIPRYISATQEEAPYDLYALMTGDIAKDELDSFADFWQQFPQLRSKLLTADGSYSRFITEDIADVVHADEGVVSLQSDFQKQCQGFHTYLIHTLIDNPTDERTHD
;
A
#
# COMPACT_ATOMS: atom_id res chain seq x y z
N ALA A 1 20.30 -15.95 12.25
CA ALA A 1 18.87 -16.21 12.37
C ALA A 1 18.52 -16.78 13.76
N LYS A 2 19.07 -17.97 14.18
CA LYS A 2 18.70 -18.68 15.43
C LYS A 2 18.74 -17.78 16.69
N MET A 3 19.84 -17.05 16.89
CA MET A 3 19.99 -16.14 18.04
C MET A 3 18.92 -15.05 18.06
N ASN A 4 18.61 -14.45 16.90
CA ASN A 4 17.60 -13.39 16.81
C ASN A 4 16.19 -13.91 17.14
N LEU A 5 15.85 -15.11 16.71
CA LEU A 5 14.57 -15.75 17.00
C LEU A 5 14.47 -16.12 18.49
N PHE A 6 15.58 -16.63 19.07
CA PHE A 6 15.64 -16.91 20.49
C PHE A 6 15.48 -15.63 21.34
N MET A 7 16.11 -14.51 20.95
CA MET A 7 15.93 -13.22 21.63
C MET A 7 14.49 -12.69 21.55
N LYS A 8 13.75 -13.10 20.52
CA LYS A 8 12.31 -12.82 20.39
C LYS A 8 11.41 -13.81 21.15
N LYS A 9 12.01 -14.63 22.05
CA LYS A 9 11.32 -15.59 22.91
C LYS A 9 10.60 -16.72 22.15
N ILE A 10 11.02 -17.05 20.94
CA ILE A 10 10.49 -18.21 20.21
C ILE A 10 11.17 -19.47 20.77
N PRO A 11 10.42 -20.47 21.25
CA PRO A 11 10.96 -21.71 21.77
C PRO A 11 11.82 -22.43 20.72
N VAL A 12 12.96 -22.98 21.13
CA VAL A 12 13.93 -23.61 20.20
C VAL A 12 13.35 -24.84 19.52
N GLU A 13 12.49 -25.57 20.21
CA GLU A 13 11.76 -26.74 19.71
C GLU A 13 10.81 -26.41 18.54
N ASN A 14 10.36 -25.17 18.44
CA ASN A 14 9.50 -24.68 17.34
C ASN A 14 10.30 -24.10 16.16
N LEU A 15 11.64 -24.17 16.21
CA LEU A 15 12.51 -23.58 15.20
C LEU A 15 13.13 -24.66 14.32
N ILE A 16 12.76 -24.71 13.07
CA ILE A 16 13.42 -25.46 12.02
C ILE A 16 14.22 -24.48 11.18
N LEU A 17 15.56 -24.53 11.27
CA LEU A 17 16.44 -23.65 10.51
C LEU A 17 17.34 -24.46 9.59
N ARG A 18 17.39 -24.09 8.35
CA ARG A 18 18.26 -24.67 7.33
C ARG A 18 19.19 -23.61 6.75
N ASN A 19 20.36 -24.04 6.32
CA ASN A 19 21.32 -23.25 5.57
C ASN A 19 21.52 -23.90 4.21
N ALA A 20 20.74 -23.43 3.23
CA ALA A 20 20.71 -23.97 1.88
C ALA A 20 20.28 -22.92 0.87
N ASP A 21 20.45 -23.18 -0.42
CA ASP A 21 19.82 -22.41 -1.47
C ASP A 21 18.35 -22.85 -1.62
N THR A 22 17.45 -21.91 -1.39
CA THR A 22 16.00 -22.17 -1.42
C THR A 22 15.48 -22.56 -2.80
N LEU A 23 16.14 -22.10 -3.87
CA LEU A 23 15.72 -22.37 -5.24
C LEU A 23 16.25 -23.68 -5.77
N ASP A 24 17.40 -24.15 -5.27
CA ASP A 24 18.01 -25.41 -5.70
C ASP A 24 17.35 -26.65 -5.10
N GLU A 25 18.13 -27.54 -4.46
CA GLU A 25 17.65 -28.87 -4.04
C GLU A 25 17.02 -28.93 -2.67
N ASP A 26 17.38 -27.99 -1.76
CA ASP A 26 16.94 -28.03 -0.36
C ASP A 26 15.69 -27.18 -0.12
N TRP A 27 14.59 -27.65 -0.62
CA TRP A 27 13.27 -27.10 -0.31
C TRP A 27 12.61 -27.90 0.83
N PRO A 28 11.74 -27.27 1.67
CA PRO A 28 11.19 -27.98 2.81
C PRO A 28 10.38 -29.21 2.36
N ILE A 29 10.79 -30.38 2.84
CA ILE A 29 10.12 -31.66 2.56
C ILE A 29 9.25 -32.01 3.75
N ASP A 30 8.06 -32.55 3.49
CA ASP A 30 7.16 -33.03 4.52
C ASP A 30 7.77 -34.27 5.21
N PRO A 31 8.00 -34.25 6.52
CA PRO A 31 8.54 -35.40 7.25
C PRO A 31 7.61 -36.61 7.23
N GLU A 32 6.31 -36.43 7.03
CA GLU A 32 5.32 -37.51 6.96
C GLU A 32 5.14 -38.02 5.53
N ASN A 33 5.50 -37.21 4.52
CA ASN A 33 5.46 -37.57 3.11
C ASN A 33 6.81 -37.28 2.44
N ALA A 34 7.72 -38.18 2.55
CA ALA A 34 9.12 -38.02 2.12
C ALA A 34 9.33 -37.66 0.62
N CYS A 35 8.28 -37.62 -0.17
CA CYS A 35 8.31 -37.25 -1.60
C CYS A 35 7.51 -35.99 -1.90
N GLY A 36 6.86 -35.36 -0.90
CA GLY A 36 6.01 -34.18 -1.09
C GLY A 36 6.59 -32.91 -0.49
N PRO A 37 6.17 -31.74 -0.99
CA PRO A 37 6.54 -30.46 -0.39
C PRO A 37 5.87 -30.30 0.97
N LEU A 38 6.59 -29.70 1.92
CA LEU A 38 5.98 -29.25 3.16
C LEU A 38 5.03 -28.07 2.83
N SER A 39 3.75 -28.21 3.17
CA SER A 39 2.76 -27.16 3.02
C SER A 39 2.50 -26.48 4.36
N VAL A 40 2.54 -25.15 4.37
CA VAL A 40 2.37 -24.29 5.56
C VAL A 40 1.17 -23.37 5.43
N ASP A 41 0.67 -22.86 6.55
CA ASP A 41 -0.48 -21.97 6.59
C ASP A 41 -0.14 -20.55 6.10
N ALA A 42 1.07 -20.08 6.42
CA ALA A 42 1.52 -18.75 6.02
C ALA A 42 3.01 -18.70 5.73
N VAL A 43 3.37 -17.90 4.72
CA VAL A 43 4.76 -17.59 4.35
C VAL A 43 4.97 -16.08 4.38
N THR A 44 6.01 -15.64 5.08
CA THR A 44 6.53 -14.28 4.95
C THR A 44 7.96 -14.34 4.43
N ALA A 45 8.26 -13.59 3.38
CA ALA A 45 9.58 -13.64 2.74
C ALA A 45 10.09 -12.25 2.37
N ASN A 46 11.38 -12.06 2.53
CA ASN A 46 12.13 -10.93 1.97
C ASN A 46 13.39 -11.50 1.31
N PRO A 47 13.27 -12.01 0.07
CA PRO A 47 14.36 -12.64 -0.65
C PRO A 47 15.42 -11.63 -1.09
N PRO A 48 16.63 -12.08 -1.49
CA PRO A 48 17.61 -11.19 -2.10
C PRO A 48 17.10 -10.68 -3.45
N TYR A 49 17.14 -9.35 -3.64
CA TYR A 49 16.62 -8.72 -4.87
C TYR A 49 17.56 -8.94 -6.04
N SER A 50 16.98 -9.28 -7.21
CA SER A 50 17.71 -9.47 -8.46
C SER A 50 18.87 -10.48 -8.34
N ALA A 51 18.70 -11.52 -7.55
CA ALA A 51 19.66 -12.60 -7.45
C ALA A 51 19.76 -13.38 -8.78
N HIS A 52 20.96 -13.85 -9.10
CA HIS A 52 21.17 -14.79 -10.22
C HIS A 52 20.77 -16.20 -9.78
N TRP A 53 20.20 -16.96 -10.69
CA TRP A 53 19.87 -18.36 -10.52
C TRP A 53 19.94 -19.09 -11.86
N ASP A 54 19.87 -20.42 -11.88
CA ASP A 54 19.91 -21.21 -13.10
C ASP A 54 18.53 -21.83 -13.43
N PRO A 55 17.70 -21.19 -14.27
CA PRO A 55 16.39 -21.70 -14.63
C PRO A 55 16.46 -23.00 -15.44
N GLU A 56 17.56 -23.29 -16.14
CA GLU A 56 17.68 -24.50 -16.97
C GLU A 56 17.67 -25.78 -16.12
N LEU A 57 18.15 -25.71 -14.89
CA LEU A 57 18.12 -26.83 -13.94
C LEU A 57 16.71 -27.14 -13.43
N HIS A 58 15.76 -26.18 -13.59
CA HIS A 58 14.43 -26.24 -13.01
C HIS A 58 13.29 -26.36 -14.03
N THR A 59 13.59 -26.74 -15.27
CA THR A 59 12.59 -26.87 -16.36
C THR A 59 11.49 -27.90 -16.08
N SER A 60 11.77 -28.91 -15.28
CA SER A 60 10.83 -29.97 -14.88
C SER A 60 10.30 -29.78 -13.45
N ASP A 61 10.66 -28.70 -12.77
CA ASP A 61 10.30 -28.45 -11.39
C ASP A 61 8.84 -28.06 -11.27
N GLU A 62 8.11 -28.77 -10.42
CA GLU A 62 6.67 -28.57 -10.17
C GLU A 62 6.34 -27.15 -9.70
N ARG A 63 7.25 -26.48 -8.98
CA ARG A 63 7.08 -25.11 -8.47
C ARG A 63 6.82 -24.11 -9.58
N PHE A 64 7.41 -24.33 -10.76
CA PHE A 64 7.39 -23.38 -11.88
C PHE A 64 6.53 -23.84 -13.06
N ARG A 65 6.16 -25.13 -13.11
CA ARG A 65 5.48 -25.74 -14.26
C ARG A 65 4.26 -24.97 -14.75
N GLN A 66 3.45 -24.45 -13.81
CA GLN A 66 2.20 -23.78 -14.12
C GLN A 66 2.39 -22.31 -14.52
N TYR A 67 3.49 -21.70 -14.09
CA TYR A 67 3.66 -20.26 -14.16
C TYR A 67 4.73 -19.82 -15.15
N GLY A 68 5.74 -20.63 -15.39
CA GLY A 68 6.94 -20.32 -16.17
C GLY A 68 8.16 -20.10 -15.31
N LEU A 69 9.32 -19.95 -15.95
CA LEU A 69 10.62 -19.78 -15.30
C LEU A 69 11.02 -18.30 -15.30
N ALA A 70 11.43 -17.79 -14.14
CA ALA A 70 11.98 -16.45 -14.04
C ALA A 70 13.30 -16.31 -14.82
N PRO A 71 13.70 -15.10 -15.25
CA PRO A 71 14.98 -14.88 -15.94
C PRO A 71 16.17 -15.24 -15.06
N SER A 72 17.25 -15.81 -15.64
CA SER A 72 18.46 -16.21 -14.93
C SER A 72 19.13 -15.05 -14.15
N THR A 73 18.94 -13.83 -14.59
CA THR A 73 19.53 -12.64 -13.96
C THR A 73 18.66 -12.03 -12.83
N LYS A 74 17.44 -12.54 -12.62
CA LYS A 74 16.47 -11.99 -11.67
C LYS A 74 15.54 -13.07 -11.14
N ALA A 75 15.94 -13.70 -10.04
CA ALA A 75 15.18 -14.74 -9.36
C ALA A 75 13.98 -14.23 -8.56
N ASP A 76 13.67 -12.93 -8.61
CA ASP A 76 12.61 -12.32 -7.79
C ASP A 76 11.30 -13.10 -7.84
N LEU A 77 10.81 -13.41 -9.05
CA LEU A 77 9.59 -14.19 -9.26
C LEU A 77 9.76 -15.69 -9.00
N ALA A 78 10.98 -16.25 -9.11
CA ALA A 78 11.23 -17.63 -8.72
C ALA A 78 11.02 -17.83 -7.21
N PHE A 79 11.52 -16.91 -6.39
CA PHE A 79 11.23 -16.91 -4.94
C PHE A 79 9.74 -16.77 -4.63
N LEU A 80 9.02 -15.95 -5.37
CA LEU A 80 7.58 -15.81 -5.23
C LEU A 80 6.86 -17.13 -5.51
N LEU A 81 7.19 -17.79 -6.63
CA LEU A 81 6.58 -19.05 -7.02
C LEU A 81 6.93 -20.18 -6.04
N HIS A 82 8.16 -20.20 -5.54
CA HIS A 82 8.55 -21.11 -4.47
C HIS A 82 7.67 -20.91 -3.21
N CYS A 83 7.50 -19.68 -2.75
CA CYS A 83 6.63 -19.38 -1.60
C CYS A 83 5.18 -19.81 -1.86
N LEU A 84 4.65 -19.52 -3.06
CA LEU A 84 3.30 -19.90 -3.45
C LEU A 84 3.10 -21.41 -3.49
N TYR A 85 4.10 -22.16 -3.94
CA TYR A 85 4.04 -23.61 -4.00
C TYR A 85 3.87 -24.24 -2.62
N HIS A 86 4.56 -23.72 -1.61
CA HIS A 86 4.62 -24.25 -0.26
C HIS A 86 3.48 -23.83 0.67
N ILE A 87 2.51 -23.04 0.24
CA ILE A 87 1.33 -22.80 1.07
C ILE A 87 0.23 -23.83 0.85
N LYS A 88 -0.54 -24.09 1.91
CA LYS A 88 -1.79 -24.87 1.86
C LYS A 88 -2.80 -24.21 0.91
N PRO A 89 -3.87 -24.93 0.51
CA PRO A 89 -4.92 -24.37 -0.35
C PRO A 89 -5.56 -23.08 0.18
N ASP A 90 -5.69 -22.93 1.49
CA ASP A 90 -6.20 -21.77 2.23
C ASP A 90 -5.08 -20.91 2.85
N GLY A 91 -3.83 -21.23 2.51
CA GLY A 91 -2.66 -20.50 3.01
C GLY A 91 -2.45 -19.15 2.33
N ILE A 92 -1.62 -18.33 2.94
CA ILE A 92 -1.30 -16.96 2.49
C ILE A 92 0.21 -16.74 2.39
N VAL A 93 0.63 -15.98 1.39
CA VAL A 93 2.02 -15.50 1.22
C VAL A 93 2.03 -13.99 1.30
N ALA A 94 2.98 -13.42 2.04
CA ALA A 94 3.34 -12.01 1.96
C ALA A 94 4.83 -11.91 1.64
N ILE A 95 5.17 -11.44 0.45
CA ILE A 95 6.55 -11.38 -0.05
C ILE A 95 6.93 -9.95 -0.43
N VAL A 96 8.12 -9.52 0.02
CA VAL A 96 8.69 -8.22 -0.34
C VAL A 96 9.50 -8.38 -1.62
N LEU A 97 9.20 -7.57 -2.63
CA LEU A 97 9.82 -7.64 -3.95
C LEU A 97 10.22 -6.23 -4.43
N PRO A 98 11.19 -6.11 -5.37
CA PRO A 98 11.46 -4.85 -6.04
C PRO A 98 10.24 -4.40 -6.85
N HIS A 99 9.91 -3.10 -6.80
CA HIS A 99 8.77 -2.55 -7.54
C HIS A 99 8.75 -2.93 -9.03
N GLY A 100 9.93 -3.07 -9.65
CA GLY A 100 10.07 -3.41 -11.06
C GLY A 100 9.41 -4.73 -11.49
N VAL A 101 9.18 -5.70 -10.59
CA VAL A 101 8.49 -6.96 -10.95
C VAL A 101 7.07 -6.75 -11.48
N LEU A 102 6.46 -5.61 -11.16
CA LEU A 102 5.10 -5.27 -11.57
C LEU A 102 4.96 -4.92 -13.06
N SER A 103 6.04 -4.44 -13.69
CA SER A 103 5.95 -3.83 -15.04
C SER A 103 7.12 -4.12 -15.97
N ARG A 104 8.11 -4.92 -15.55
CA ARG A 104 9.23 -5.27 -16.45
C ARG A 104 8.71 -6.01 -17.70
N SER A 105 9.22 -5.61 -18.87
CA SER A 105 8.79 -6.10 -20.19
C SER A 105 9.52 -7.37 -20.66
N GLY A 106 10.16 -8.13 -19.78
CA GLY A 106 10.76 -9.41 -20.10
C GLY A 106 9.68 -10.48 -20.33
N ALA A 107 9.72 -11.20 -21.46
CA ALA A 107 8.71 -12.21 -21.81
C ALA A 107 8.44 -13.21 -20.68
N ALA A 108 9.48 -13.68 -20.01
CA ALA A 108 9.37 -14.63 -18.90
C ALA A 108 8.66 -14.02 -17.67
N GLU A 109 8.99 -12.78 -17.30
CA GLU A 109 8.33 -12.11 -16.17
C GLU A 109 6.88 -11.74 -16.49
N GLU A 110 6.60 -11.39 -17.74
CA GLU A 110 5.26 -11.10 -18.24
C GLU A 110 4.37 -12.33 -18.22
N GLU A 111 4.90 -13.48 -18.69
CA GLU A 111 4.21 -14.78 -18.64
C GLU A 111 3.86 -15.16 -17.21
N ILE A 112 4.79 -15.02 -16.27
CA ILE A 112 4.54 -15.33 -14.85
C ILE A 112 3.44 -14.41 -14.29
N ARG A 113 3.50 -13.11 -14.54
CA ARG A 113 2.44 -12.18 -14.08
C ARG A 113 1.07 -12.55 -14.64
N LYS A 114 1.03 -12.85 -15.95
CA LYS A 114 -0.20 -13.31 -16.60
C LYS A 114 -0.74 -14.56 -15.92
N ASN A 115 0.09 -15.57 -15.75
CA ASN A 115 -0.33 -16.84 -15.13
C ASN A 115 -0.77 -16.66 -13.67
N LEU A 116 -0.15 -15.79 -12.90
CA LEU A 116 -0.58 -15.45 -11.54
C LEU A 116 -1.96 -14.80 -11.49
N ILE A 117 -2.26 -13.91 -12.44
CA ILE A 117 -3.58 -13.26 -12.56
C ILE A 117 -4.61 -14.25 -13.08
N GLU A 118 -4.27 -15.04 -14.12
CA GLU A 118 -5.20 -16.03 -14.69
C GLU A 118 -5.60 -17.10 -13.67
N ASN A 119 -4.66 -17.54 -12.84
CA ASN A 119 -4.90 -18.49 -11.76
C ASN A 119 -5.46 -17.85 -10.47
N ASN A 120 -5.75 -16.56 -10.50
CA ASN A 120 -6.36 -15.82 -9.38
C ASN A 120 -5.54 -15.90 -8.09
N ASN A 121 -4.20 -15.85 -8.18
CA ASN A 121 -3.32 -15.97 -7.02
C ASN A 121 -3.00 -14.65 -6.33
N ILE A 122 -2.96 -13.53 -7.07
CA ILE A 122 -2.62 -12.23 -6.48
C ILE A 122 -3.85 -11.64 -5.77
N GLU A 123 -3.70 -11.39 -4.48
CA GLU A 123 -4.77 -10.82 -3.65
C GLU A 123 -4.62 -9.31 -3.46
N THR A 124 -3.40 -8.88 -3.10
CA THR A 124 -3.13 -7.47 -2.80
C THR A 124 -1.71 -7.12 -3.22
N ILE A 125 -1.53 -5.92 -3.76
CA ILE A 125 -0.24 -5.33 -4.10
C ILE A 125 -0.12 -4.02 -3.34
N ILE A 126 0.91 -3.90 -2.48
CA ILE A 126 1.14 -2.74 -1.63
C ILE A 126 2.45 -2.09 -2.04
N GLY A 127 2.39 -0.88 -2.59
CA GLY A 127 3.57 -0.06 -2.87
C GLY A 127 4.09 0.61 -1.61
N LEU A 128 5.36 0.43 -1.29
CA LEU A 128 6.00 0.99 -0.12
C LEU A 128 6.91 2.17 -0.49
N PRO A 129 7.22 3.06 0.47
CA PRO A 129 8.16 4.14 0.26
C PRO A 129 9.54 3.64 -0.18
N SER A 130 10.23 4.43 -0.98
CA SER A 130 11.66 4.21 -1.25
C SER A 130 12.49 4.38 0.03
N ASN A 131 13.72 3.91 -0.01
CA ASN A 131 14.69 4.13 1.06
C ASN A 131 14.27 3.65 2.47
N LEU A 132 13.49 2.55 2.53
CA LEU A 132 13.11 1.89 3.79
C LEU A 132 14.22 0.97 4.33
N PHE A 133 15.06 0.43 3.46
CA PHE A 133 16.07 -0.57 3.82
C PHE A 133 17.49 0.03 3.80
N PHE A 134 18.33 -0.39 4.77
CA PHE A 134 19.70 0.10 4.90
C PHE A 134 20.58 -0.16 3.66
N ALA A 135 20.36 -1.28 2.98
CA ALA A 135 21.22 -1.73 1.90
C ALA A 135 20.84 -1.18 0.52
N THR A 136 19.63 -0.60 0.36
CA THR A 136 19.14 -0.20 -0.96
C THR A 136 18.13 0.94 -0.86
N PRO A 137 18.25 1.99 -1.71
CA PRO A 137 17.27 3.05 -1.79
C PRO A 137 16.06 2.72 -2.67
N ILE A 138 16.00 1.53 -3.28
CA ILE A 138 14.96 1.18 -4.24
C ILE A 138 13.58 1.13 -3.60
N SER A 139 12.55 1.44 -4.39
CA SER A 139 11.16 1.23 -4.01
C SER A 139 10.84 -0.26 -4.06
N VAL A 140 10.13 -0.74 -3.05
CA VAL A 140 9.71 -2.12 -2.93
C VAL A 140 8.19 -2.21 -2.80
N ILE A 141 7.69 -3.41 -3.00
CA ILE A 141 6.28 -3.74 -2.81
C ILE A 141 6.16 -4.90 -1.83
N ILE A 142 5.00 -5.04 -1.22
CA ILE A 142 4.55 -6.32 -0.65
C ILE A 142 3.50 -6.89 -1.58
N MET A 143 3.71 -8.11 -2.04
CA MET A 143 2.71 -8.86 -2.79
C MET A 143 2.11 -9.92 -1.89
N VAL A 144 0.79 -9.90 -1.75
CA VAL A 144 0.02 -10.89 -0.99
C VAL A 144 -0.62 -11.84 -1.97
N LEU A 145 -0.35 -13.14 -1.77
CA LEU A 145 -0.85 -14.21 -2.65
C LEU A 145 -1.55 -15.28 -1.82
N SER A 146 -2.54 -15.91 -2.44
CA SER A 146 -3.21 -17.10 -1.90
C SER A 146 -3.61 -18.05 -3.04
N LYS A 147 -3.92 -19.29 -2.69
CA LYS A 147 -4.55 -20.26 -3.60
C LYS A 147 -6.06 -20.14 -3.50
N ASN A 148 -6.84 -20.91 -4.17
CA ASN A 148 -8.30 -21.11 -4.03
C ASN A 148 -9.15 -19.87 -3.65
N ARG A 149 -8.82 -18.69 -4.17
CA ARG A 149 -9.59 -17.47 -3.91
C ARG A 149 -10.95 -17.52 -4.59
N ALA A 150 -11.99 -17.15 -3.86
CA ALA A 150 -13.35 -17.05 -4.39
C ALA A 150 -13.57 -15.80 -5.25
N LYS A 151 -12.82 -14.72 -4.97
CA LYS A 151 -12.89 -13.44 -5.69
C LYS A 151 -11.70 -13.31 -6.63
N SER A 152 -11.91 -12.75 -7.82
CA SER A 152 -10.87 -12.51 -8.83
C SER A 152 -10.38 -11.06 -8.87
N ASP A 153 -10.84 -10.23 -7.95
CA ASP A 153 -10.37 -8.86 -7.78
C ASP A 153 -8.98 -8.79 -7.15
N VAL A 154 -8.21 -7.76 -7.46
CA VAL A 154 -6.91 -7.46 -6.87
C VAL A 154 -6.96 -6.08 -6.24
N LEU A 155 -6.55 -5.98 -4.98
CA LEU A 155 -6.44 -4.71 -4.28
C LEU A 155 -5.06 -4.10 -4.51
N PHE A 156 -5.00 -2.90 -5.02
CA PHE A 156 -3.79 -2.10 -5.12
C PHE A 156 -3.79 -1.06 -4.01
N ILE A 157 -2.66 -0.88 -3.33
CA ILE A 157 -2.46 0.14 -2.30
C ILE A 157 -1.19 0.91 -2.63
N ASP A 158 -1.29 2.23 -2.71
CA ASP A 158 -0.13 3.12 -2.84
C ASP A 158 0.19 3.75 -1.49
N ALA A 159 1.13 3.16 -0.77
CA ALA A 159 1.69 3.71 0.45
C ALA A 159 3.06 4.37 0.22
N SER A 160 3.42 4.71 -1.02
CA SER A 160 4.73 5.29 -1.37
C SER A 160 5.03 6.62 -0.65
N GLN A 161 3.98 7.35 -0.25
CA GLN A 161 4.09 8.60 0.50
C GLN A 161 3.84 8.44 2.01
N ALA A 162 3.57 7.22 2.48
CA ALA A 162 3.30 6.93 3.89
C ALA A 162 4.63 6.72 4.64
N PHE A 163 5.34 7.79 4.97
CA PHE A 163 6.59 7.69 5.72
C PHE A 163 6.94 8.96 6.47
N GLN A 164 7.71 8.78 7.52
CA GLN A 164 8.45 9.87 8.16
C GLN A 164 9.93 9.80 7.79
N LYS A 165 10.49 10.93 7.35
CA LYS A 165 11.91 11.01 7.03
C LYS A 165 12.75 11.03 8.31
N ASN A 166 13.63 10.06 8.47
CA ASN A 166 14.57 9.98 9.59
C ASN A 166 15.99 9.93 9.09
N LYS A 167 16.69 11.09 9.11
CA LYS A 167 18.07 11.25 8.60
C LYS A 167 18.23 10.71 7.17
N ALA A 168 18.92 9.57 7.01
CA ALA A 168 19.20 8.94 5.73
C ALA A 168 18.15 7.93 5.27
N GLN A 169 17.15 7.60 6.09
CA GLN A 169 16.15 6.58 5.79
C GLN A 169 14.73 7.11 5.97
N ASN A 170 13.80 6.49 5.26
CA ASN A 170 12.37 6.63 5.49
C ASN A 170 11.93 5.56 6.50
N VAL A 171 10.97 5.88 7.33
CA VAL A 171 10.43 4.98 8.36
C VAL A 171 8.92 4.99 8.25
N LEU A 172 8.32 3.80 8.19
CA LEU A 172 6.87 3.64 8.35
C LEU A 172 6.53 3.79 9.84
N LEU A 173 5.59 4.66 10.14
CA LEU A 173 5.02 4.75 11.48
C LEU A 173 3.98 3.64 11.71
N GLU A 174 3.66 3.36 12.96
CA GLU A 174 2.58 2.41 13.27
C GLU A 174 1.24 2.85 12.69
N SER A 175 0.96 4.15 12.63
CA SER A 175 -0.21 4.71 11.97
C SER A 175 -0.27 4.41 10.47
N ASP A 176 0.90 4.42 9.79
CA ASP A 176 0.98 4.09 8.37
C ASP A 176 0.71 2.61 8.13
N VAL A 177 1.30 1.76 8.99
CA VAL A 177 1.06 0.31 8.96
C VAL A 177 -0.40 -0.01 9.23
N GLN A 178 -1.02 0.65 10.23
CA GLN A 178 -2.43 0.48 10.54
C GLN A 178 -3.32 0.92 9.38
N ARG A 179 -3.03 2.04 8.74
CA ARG A 179 -3.77 2.52 7.56
C ARG A 179 -3.72 1.53 6.40
N ILE A 180 -2.54 0.94 6.15
CA ILE A 180 -2.37 -0.11 5.13
C ILE A 180 -3.21 -1.34 5.50
N TYR A 181 -3.12 -1.78 6.76
CA TYR A 181 -3.88 -2.93 7.26
C TYR A 181 -5.39 -2.71 7.13
N ASP A 182 -5.90 -1.55 7.55
CA ASP A 182 -7.31 -1.20 7.45
C ASP A 182 -7.79 -1.22 5.99
N ALA A 183 -6.97 -0.74 5.05
CA ALA A 183 -7.28 -0.80 3.62
C ALA A 183 -7.34 -2.25 3.10
N VAL A 184 -6.42 -3.12 3.54
CA VAL A 184 -6.43 -4.54 3.20
C VAL A 184 -7.70 -5.23 3.70
N ILE A 185 -8.11 -4.96 4.93
CA ILE A 185 -9.34 -5.55 5.50
C ILE A 185 -10.60 -4.98 4.82
N ALA A 186 -10.64 -3.67 4.59
CA ALA A 186 -11.81 -3.01 3.99
C ALA A 186 -12.04 -3.41 2.52
N ARG A 187 -10.99 -3.76 1.77
CA ARG A 187 -11.03 -4.14 0.33
C ARG A 187 -11.96 -3.26 -0.50
N ARG A 188 -11.74 -1.96 -0.47
CA ARG A 188 -12.53 -0.95 -1.20
C ARG A 188 -11.64 0.16 -1.73
N ASP A 189 -12.18 0.92 -2.67
CA ASP A 189 -11.51 2.11 -3.17
C ASP A 189 -11.38 3.16 -2.06
N ILE A 190 -10.18 3.73 -1.97
CA ILE A 190 -9.85 4.89 -1.11
C ILE A 190 -9.14 5.89 -2.02
N PRO A 191 -9.66 7.10 -2.19
CA PRO A 191 -9.07 8.11 -3.07
C PRO A 191 -7.57 8.29 -2.81
N HIS A 192 -6.77 8.28 -3.89
CA HIS A 192 -5.31 8.45 -3.89
C HIS A 192 -4.51 7.47 -3.00
N PHE A 193 -5.14 6.38 -2.54
CA PHE A 193 -4.48 5.43 -1.65
C PHE A 193 -4.73 3.96 -2.01
N ALA A 194 -5.96 3.57 -2.28
CA ALA A 194 -6.29 2.18 -2.59
C ALA A 194 -7.31 2.07 -3.73
N ARG A 195 -7.15 1.05 -4.58
CA ARG A 195 -8.09 0.74 -5.65
C ARG A 195 -8.28 -0.76 -5.80
N LEU A 196 -9.52 -1.18 -5.85
CA LEU A 196 -9.91 -2.56 -6.10
C LEU A 196 -10.18 -2.73 -7.60
N LEU A 197 -9.40 -3.57 -8.26
CA LEU A 197 -9.50 -3.81 -9.70
C LEU A 197 -10.06 -5.20 -9.98
N SER A 198 -10.95 -5.30 -10.95
CA SER A 198 -11.35 -6.59 -11.46
C SER A 198 -10.26 -7.19 -12.35
N LYS A 199 -10.30 -8.50 -12.56
CA LYS A 199 -9.37 -9.21 -13.45
C LYS A 199 -9.42 -8.63 -14.87
N GLU A 200 -10.62 -8.31 -15.38
CA GLU A 200 -10.82 -7.78 -16.72
C GLU A 200 -10.13 -6.42 -16.92
N GLN A 201 -10.13 -5.58 -15.90
CA GLN A 201 -9.43 -4.29 -15.93
C GLN A 201 -7.92 -4.47 -16.00
N ILE A 202 -7.36 -5.47 -15.31
CA ILE A 202 -5.92 -5.79 -15.35
C ILE A 202 -5.56 -6.39 -16.71
N VAL A 203 -6.39 -7.25 -17.26
CA VAL A 203 -6.20 -7.85 -18.58
C VAL A 203 -6.21 -6.77 -19.68
N ALA A 204 -7.10 -5.79 -19.58
CA ALA A 204 -7.17 -4.66 -20.53
C ALA A 204 -5.88 -3.79 -20.52
N GLU A 205 -5.10 -3.85 -19.46
CA GLU A 205 -3.80 -3.17 -19.29
C GLU A 205 -2.61 -4.13 -19.54
N ASP A 206 -2.81 -5.19 -20.32
CA ASP A 206 -1.78 -6.19 -20.67
C ASP A 206 -1.07 -6.81 -19.46
N TYR A 207 -1.83 -7.12 -18.40
CA TYR A 207 -1.32 -7.66 -17.14
C TYR A 207 -0.20 -6.80 -16.50
N ASN A 208 -0.18 -5.52 -16.81
CA ASN A 208 0.71 -4.56 -16.17
C ASN A 208 0.18 -4.25 -14.77
N LEU A 209 0.98 -4.52 -13.75
CA LEU A 209 0.59 -4.35 -12.35
C LEU A 209 1.16 -3.06 -11.73
N ASN A 210 1.67 -2.13 -12.53
CA ASN A 210 2.29 -0.91 -12.05
C ASN A 210 1.27 -0.01 -11.33
N ILE A 211 1.46 0.21 -10.04
CA ILE A 211 0.52 0.92 -9.15
C ILE A 211 0.12 2.31 -9.68
N PRO A 212 1.05 3.18 -10.15
CA PRO A 212 0.70 4.50 -10.67
C PRO A 212 -0.24 4.52 -11.88
N ARG A 213 -0.42 3.40 -12.58
CA ARG A 213 -1.43 3.29 -13.64
C ARG A 213 -2.86 3.32 -13.10
N TYR A 214 -3.04 2.84 -11.89
CA TYR A 214 -4.35 2.62 -11.29
C TYR A 214 -4.68 3.61 -10.19
N ILE A 215 -3.65 4.11 -9.50
CA ILE A 215 -3.78 5.05 -8.40
C ILE A 215 -2.93 6.27 -8.72
N SER A 216 -3.58 7.40 -8.93
CA SER A 216 -2.87 8.68 -9.00
C SER A 216 -2.53 9.12 -7.57
N ALA A 217 -1.25 9.08 -7.21
CA ALA A 217 -0.76 9.58 -5.94
C ALA A 217 -0.84 11.12 -5.85
N THR A 218 -0.91 11.78 -6.98
CA THR A 218 -1.15 13.22 -7.07
C THR A 218 -2.64 13.49 -7.00
N GLN A 219 -3.05 14.39 -6.14
CA GLN A 219 -4.32 15.09 -6.36
C GLN A 219 -4.33 15.53 -7.82
N GLU A 220 -5.46 15.37 -8.50
CA GLU A 220 -5.62 15.91 -9.85
C GLU A 220 -5.04 17.31 -9.85
N GLU A 221 -3.99 17.53 -10.65
CA GLU A 221 -3.49 18.88 -10.85
C GLU A 221 -4.70 19.68 -11.31
N ALA A 222 -5.15 20.58 -10.46
CA ALA A 222 -6.22 21.48 -10.83
C ALA A 222 -5.80 22.11 -12.18
N PRO A 223 -6.63 22.09 -13.23
CA PRO A 223 -6.24 22.64 -14.51
C PRO A 223 -5.87 24.09 -14.27
N TYR A 224 -4.58 24.40 -14.38
CA TYR A 224 -4.10 25.77 -14.18
C TYR A 224 -4.69 26.63 -15.27
N ASP A 225 -5.57 27.56 -14.89
CA ASP A 225 -6.03 28.61 -15.79
C ASP A 225 -4.90 29.62 -15.97
N LEU A 226 -4.28 29.56 -17.16
CA LEU A 226 -3.13 30.42 -17.48
C LEU A 226 -3.50 31.93 -17.42
N TYR A 227 -4.74 32.28 -17.79
CA TYR A 227 -5.22 33.64 -17.72
C TYR A 227 -5.36 34.11 -16.27
N ALA A 228 -5.96 33.31 -15.42
CA ALA A 228 -6.07 33.57 -13.97
C ALA A 228 -4.68 33.77 -13.33
N LEU A 229 -3.71 32.92 -13.65
CA LEU A 229 -2.34 33.07 -13.16
C LEU A 229 -1.66 34.37 -13.65
N MET A 230 -1.90 34.77 -14.89
CA MET A 230 -1.29 36.01 -15.45
C MET A 230 -1.93 37.29 -14.90
N THR A 231 -3.22 37.27 -14.58
CA THR A 231 -3.97 38.44 -14.11
C THR A 231 -4.09 38.53 -12.59
N GLY A 232 -3.77 37.46 -11.87
CA GLY A 232 -3.97 37.34 -10.43
C GLY A 232 -5.45 37.14 -10.07
N ASP A 233 -6.25 36.68 -11.01
CA ASP A 233 -7.65 36.34 -10.81
C ASP A 233 -7.81 34.87 -10.41
N ILE A 234 -9.00 34.48 -9.96
CA ILE A 234 -9.36 33.11 -9.57
C ILE A 234 -10.47 32.65 -10.51
N ALA A 235 -10.27 31.52 -11.17
CA ALA A 235 -11.27 30.94 -12.04
C ALA A 235 -12.51 30.47 -11.27
N LYS A 236 -13.68 30.56 -11.88
CA LYS A 236 -14.94 30.14 -11.26
C LYS A 236 -14.92 28.68 -10.83
N ASP A 237 -14.38 27.80 -11.67
CA ASP A 237 -14.32 26.35 -11.40
C ASP A 237 -13.45 26.07 -10.16
N GLU A 238 -12.39 26.85 -9.95
CA GLU A 238 -11.56 26.77 -8.74
C GLU A 238 -12.35 27.20 -7.49
N LEU A 239 -13.13 28.29 -7.59
CA LEU A 239 -14.00 28.72 -6.49
C LEU A 239 -15.14 27.74 -6.21
N ASP A 240 -15.67 27.11 -7.24
CA ASP A 240 -16.75 26.12 -7.12
C ASP A 240 -16.25 24.82 -6.46
N SER A 241 -14.94 24.52 -6.53
CA SER A 241 -14.35 23.40 -5.80
C SER A 241 -14.45 23.54 -4.27
N PHE A 242 -14.64 24.75 -3.77
CA PHE A 242 -14.89 25.07 -2.35
C PHE A 242 -16.39 25.24 -2.02
N ALA A 243 -17.29 24.61 -2.80
CA ALA A 243 -18.73 24.77 -2.64
C ALA A 243 -19.22 24.46 -1.21
N ASP A 244 -18.72 23.39 -0.60
CA ASP A 244 -19.09 23.01 0.78
C ASP A 244 -18.68 24.08 1.80
N PHE A 245 -17.50 24.68 1.60
CA PHE A 245 -17.02 25.77 2.44
C PHE A 245 -17.90 27.02 2.29
N TRP A 246 -18.26 27.41 1.06
CA TRP A 246 -19.15 28.55 0.81
C TRP A 246 -20.57 28.31 1.32
N GLN A 247 -21.02 27.06 1.35
CA GLN A 247 -22.31 26.71 1.95
C GLN A 247 -22.27 26.88 3.47
N GLN A 248 -21.18 26.53 4.11
CA GLN A 248 -20.99 26.69 5.56
C GLN A 248 -20.83 28.15 5.96
N PHE A 249 -20.17 28.98 5.12
CA PHE A 249 -19.88 30.40 5.38
C PHE A 249 -20.36 31.30 4.23
N PRO A 250 -21.68 31.43 4.02
CA PRO A 250 -22.21 32.07 2.82
C PRO A 250 -21.88 33.58 2.70
N GLN A 251 -21.63 34.25 3.83
CA GLN A 251 -21.27 35.69 3.82
C GLN A 251 -19.77 35.89 3.54
N LEU A 252 -18.93 34.92 3.82
CA LEU A 252 -17.49 35.06 3.71
C LEU A 252 -17.05 35.24 2.26
N ARG A 253 -17.70 34.54 1.31
CA ARG A 253 -17.42 34.69 -0.13
C ARG A 253 -17.55 36.13 -0.59
N SER A 254 -18.61 36.81 -0.20
CA SER A 254 -18.86 38.21 -0.58
C SER A 254 -17.95 39.23 0.11
N LYS A 255 -17.40 38.88 1.27
CA LYS A 255 -16.41 39.70 1.99
C LYS A 255 -15.00 39.56 1.41
N LEU A 256 -14.69 38.41 0.80
CA LEU A 256 -13.37 38.10 0.27
C LEU A 256 -13.22 38.37 -1.23
N LEU A 257 -14.28 38.18 -2.01
CA LEU A 257 -14.19 38.10 -3.46
C LEU A 257 -15.11 39.11 -4.16
N THR A 258 -14.65 39.64 -5.28
CA THR A 258 -15.52 40.41 -6.19
C THR A 258 -16.58 39.48 -6.76
N ALA A 259 -17.80 39.98 -6.84
CA ALA A 259 -18.89 39.26 -7.49
C ALA A 259 -18.81 39.53 -8.99
N ASP A 260 -18.21 38.62 -9.80
CA ASP A 260 -18.56 38.58 -11.21
C ASP A 260 -17.92 37.52 -12.07
N GLY A 261 -18.72 36.93 -12.97
CA GLY A 261 -18.36 36.31 -14.20
C GLY A 261 -17.59 35.00 -14.06
N SER A 262 -16.70 34.76 -15.03
CA SER A 262 -15.87 33.56 -15.08
C SER A 262 -14.64 33.64 -14.17
N TYR A 263 -14.33 34.83 -13.67
CA TYR A 263 -13.18 35.10 -12.79
C TYR A 263 -13.57 36.01 -11.66
N SER A 264 -12.93 35.84 -10.51
CA SER A 264 -13.09 36.66 -9.31
C SER A 264 -11.73 37.08 -8.80
N ARG A 265 -11.70 38.17 -8.04
CA ARG A 265 -10.46 38.68 -7.43
C ARG A 265 -10.68 38.95 -5.94
N PHE A 266 -9.65 38.78 -5.14
CA PHE A 266 -9.69 39.16 -3.74
C PHE A 266 -9.88 40.69 -3.61
N ILE A 267 -10.80 41.09 -2.71
CA ILE A 267 -11.08 42.50 -2.40
C ILE A 267 -10.07 43.05 -1.39
N THR A 268 -9.45 42.15 -0.61
CA THR A 268 -8.52 42.49 0.45
C THR A 268 -7.16 41.79 0.24
N GLU A 269 -6.10 42.43 0.70
CA GLU A 269 -4.76 41.85 0.77
C GLU A 269 -4.59 40.92 1.98
N ASP A 270 -5.34 41.21 3.07
CA ASP A 270 -5.28 40.45 4.31
C ASP A 270 -6.49 39.51 4.44
N ILE A 271 -6.40 38.38 3.75
CA ILE A 271 -7.43 37.34 3.73
C ILE A 271 -7.62 36.73 5.12
N ALA A 272 -6.50 36.53 5.85
CA ALA A 272 -6.51 35.86 7.13
C ALA A 272 -7.32 36.66 8.19
N ASP A 273 -7.16 37.97 8.23
CA ASP A 273 -7.87 38.82 9.15
C ASP A 273 -9.38 38.79 8.88
N VAL A 274 -9.80 38.85 7.61
CA VAL A 274 -11.21 38.78 7.24
C VAL A 274 -11.82 37.44 7.63
N VAL A 275 -11.10 36.34 7.43
CA VAL A 275 -11.55 34.97 7.80
C VAL A 275 -11.66 34.86 9.32
N HIS A 276 -10.65 35.30 10.07
CA HIS A 276 -10.66 35.23 11.53
C HIS A 276 -11.71 36.13 12.19
N ALA A 277 -12.07 37.22 11.54
CA ALA A 277 -13.08 38.14 12.02
C ALA A 277 -14.52 37.76 11.63
N ASP A 278 -14.70 36.76 10.78
CA ASP A 278 -16.02 36.33 10.34
C ASP A 278 -16.80 35.66 11.47
N GLU A 279 -18.02 36.10 11.71
CA GLU A 279 -18.88 35.63 12.82
C GLU A 279 -19.17 34.13 12.73
N GLY A 280 -19.34 33.61 11.52
CA GLY A 280 -19.55 32.17 11.29
C GLY A 280 -18.33 31.32 11.67
N VAL A 281 -17.14 31.79 11.30
CA VAL A 281 -15.87 31.13 11.64
C VAL A 281 -15.60 31.17 13.13
N VAL A 282 -15.81 32.34 13.78
CA VAL A 282 -15.66 32.49 15.23
C VAL A 282 -16.64 31.60 15.99
N SER A 283 -17.90 31.52 15.55
CA SER A 283 -18.89 30.62 16.15
C SER A 283 -18.48 29.18 16.05
N LEU A 284 -18.06 28.72 14.86
CA LEU A 284 -17.60 27.36 14.65
C LEU A 284 -16.40 27.01 15.54
N GLN A 285 -15.41 27.90 15.63
CA GLN A 285 -14.25 27.72 16.52
C GLN A 285 -14.65 27.58 17.98
N SER A 286 -15.58 28.46 18.45
CA SER A 286 -16.09 28.40 19.82
C SER A 286 -16.84 27.10 20.11
N ASP A 287 -17.66 26.63 19.18
CA ASP A 287 -18.44 25.40 19.35
C ASP A 287 -17.55 24.18 19.31
N PHE A 288 -16.53 24.15 18.42
CA PHE A 288 -15.53 23.12 18.39
C PHE A 288 -14.75 23.04 19.70
N GLN A 289 -14.29 24.19 20.23
CA GLN A 289 -13.60 24.26 21.51
C GLN A 289 -14.46 23.72 22.65
N LYS A 290 -15.76 24.08 22.68
CA LYS A 290 -16.70 23.57 23.70
C LYS A 290 -16.88 22.04 23.61
N GLN A 291 -17.03 21.50 22.39
CA GLN A 291 -17.20 20.07 22.18
C GLN A 291 -15.93 19.28 22.53
N CYS A 292 -14.76 19.85 22.25
CA CYS A 292 -13.47 19.24 22.61
C CYS A 292 -13.08 19.48 24.07
N GLN A 293 -13.82 20.29 24.81
CA GLN A 293 -13.56 20.55 26.22
C GLN A 293 -13.73 19.27 27.04
N GLY A 294 -12.65 18.82 27.67
CA GLY A 294 -12.63 17.54 28.40
C GLY A 294 -12.20 16.33 27.59
N PHE A 295 -12.04 16.42 26.27
CA PHE A 295 -11.61 15.29 25.44
C PHE A 295 -10.25 14.74 25.87
N HIS A 296 -9.29 15.59 26.21
CA HIS A 296 -7.99 15.17 26.76
C HIS A 296 -8.15 14.39 28.06
N THR A 297 -9.00 14.87 28.99
CA THR A 297 -9.28 14.18 30.26
C THR A 297 -9.98 12.84 30.02
N TYR A 298 -10.93 12.81 29.09
CA TYR A 298 -11.61 11.58 28.66
C TYR A 298 -10.62 10.54 28.10
N LEU A 299 -9.69 10.95 27.24
CA LEU A 299 -8.66 10.05 26.68
C LEU A 299 -7.75 9.49 27.78
N ILE A 300 -7.25 10.33 28.69
CA ILE A 300 -6.43 9.88 29.81
C ILE A 300 -7.19 8.86 30.65
N HIS A 301 -8.41 9.19 31.05
CA HIS A 301 -9.22 8.30 31.87
C HIS A 301 -9.53 6.96 31.17
N THR A 302 -9.84 6.98 29.88
CA THR A 302 -10.23 5.78 29.13
C THR A 302 -9.02 4.91 28.76
N LEU A 303 -7.91 5.52 28.35
CA LEU A 303 -6.77 4.79 27.78
C LEU A 303 -5.68 4.49 28.81
N ILE A 304 -5.55 5.32 29.85
CA ILE A 304 -4.46 5.23 30.83
C ILE A 304 -4.96 4.76 32.19
N ASP A 305 -6.01 5.41 32.75
CA ASP A 305 -6.48 5.12 34.09
C ASP A 305 -7.39 3.88 34.16
N ASN A 306 -8.18 3.64 33.10
CA ASN A 306 -9.05 2.48 32.97
C ASN A 306 -8.86 1.82 31.59
N PRO A 307 -7.72 1.19 31.31
CA PRO A 307 -7.58 0.40 30.10
C PRO A 307 -8.54 -0.78 30.19
N THR A 308 -9.61 -0.77 29.43
CA THR A 308 -10.44 -1.95 29.22
C THR A 308 -9.58 -3.00 28.56
N ASP A 309 -9.31 -4.08 29.25
CA ASP A 309 -8.51 -5.21 28.80
C ASP A 309 -9.34 -6.03 27.80
N GLU A 310 -9.64 -5.45 26.63
CA GLU A 310 -10.29 -6.14 25.51
C GLU A 310 -9.31 -6.95 24.65
N ARG A 311 -8.19 -7.40 25.23
CA ARG A 311 -7.28 -8.37 24.60
C ARG A 311 -7.64 -9.83 24.90
N THR A 312 -8.88 -10.10 25.24
CA THR A 312 -9.39 -11.48 25.37
C THR A 312 -10.61 -11.64 24.50
N HIS A 313 -10.39 -11.78 23.19
CA HIS A 313 -11.32 -12.53 22.33
C HIS A 313 -10.50 -13.33 21.33
N ASP A 314 -10.55 -14.65 21.56
CA ASP A 314 -10.35 -15.87 20.80
C ASP A 314 -9.81 -15.75 19.35
#